data_488fb40a06ad4b93ae6942a21f118d92
#
_entry.id   488fb40a06ad4b93ae6942a21f118d92
#
_cell.length_a   1.000
_cell.length_b   1.000
_cell.length_c   1.000
_cell.angle_alpha   90.00
_cell.angle_beta   90.00
_cell.angle_gamma   90.00
#
_symmetry.space_group_name_H-M   'P 1'
#
loop_
_entity.id
_entity.type
_entity.pdbx_description
1 polymer ?
#
loop_
_entity_poly.entity_id
_entity_poly.type
_entity_poly.pdbx_seq_one_letter_code
_entity_poly.pdbx_strand_id
1 'polypeptide(L)'
;MNVVPGRGARIILAMLPFILIAIIYVIGSAERRAANPDDKLLPPVSEMVETSKRLVAEPDRRSGDYVLWADTAASLRRLAVGLGISALASLTLGLAIGLLPVAGAGFGTLVAVLSMIPPMAMLPILFIVFGLGELSKVVLIIIGVTPMLIRDISLEVAGMPREQLIKAQTLGASTWQVAIRVVLPQIMPRLIKGLRLMIGPAFLFLISAEAIASDVGLGYRIFLVRRYLSMDVILPYVAWITLLAYLLDLALVFIGRRAFPWAYEPEAR
;
A
#
# COMPACT_ATOMS: atom_id res chain seq x y z
N MET A 1 -20.58 14.76 -24.69
CA MET A 1 -20.10 13.97 -23.55
C MET A 1 -20.42 12.46 -23.62
N ASN A 2 -21.07 11.96 -24.69
CA ASN A 2 -21.57 10.56 -24.78
C ASN A 2 -20.76 9.62 -25.69
N VAL A 3 -19.50 9.96 -26.03
CA VAL A 3 -18.67 9.06 -26.85
C VAL A 3 -17.89 8.12 -25.94
N VAL A 4 -18.35 6.88 -25.82
CA VAL A 4 -17.61 5.82 -25.10
C VAL A 4 -16.56 5.26 -26.05
N PRO A 5 -15.27 5.39 -25.75
CA PRO A 5 -14.22 4.85 -26.62
C PRO A 5 -14.31 3.34 -26.74
N GLY A 6 -14.19 2.82 -27.96
CA GLY A 6 -14.11 1.39 -28.23
C GLY A 6 -12.89 0.74 -27.53
N ARG A 7 -12.86 -0.61 -27.43
CA ARG A 7 -11.80 -1.34 -26.69
C ARG A 7 -10.38 -0.96 -27.12
N GLY A 8 -10.13 -0.83 -28.45
CA GLY A 8 -8.82 -0.41 -28.98
C GLY A 8 -8.46 1.03 -28.59
N ALA A 9 -9.38 1.97 -28.75
CA ALA A 9 -9.19 3.36 -28.38
C ALA A 9 -8.93 3.52 -26.87
N ARG A 10 -9.60 2.71 -26.03
CA ARG A 10 -9.37 2.71 -24.58
C ARG A 10 -7.95 2.30 -24.21
N ILE A 11 -7.40 1.27 -24.88
CA ILE A 11 -6.02 0.82 -24.65
C ILE A 11 -5.03 1.91 -25.08
N ILE A 12 -5.21 2.49 -26.28
CA ILE A 12 -4.35 3.58 -26.78
C ILE A 12 -4.38 4.78 -25.84
N LEU A 13 -5.57 5.21 -25.43
CA LEU A 13 -5.73 6.34 -24.50
C LEU A 13 -5.12 6.06 -23.12
N ALA A 14 -5.19 4.80 -22.65
CA ALA A 14 -4.58 4.40 -21.39
C ALA A 14 -3.04 4.39 -21.45
N MET A 15 -2.46 4.02 -22.61
CA MET A 15 -1.00 3.99 -22.78
C MET A 15 -0.40 5.37 -23.09
N LEU A 16 -1.19 6.30 -23.62
CA LEU A 16 -0.72 7.60 -24.08
C LEU A 16 0.03 8.41 -23.00
N PRO A 17 -0.45 8.55 -21.74
CA PRO A 17 0.28 9.28 -20.71
C PRO A 17 1.63 8.62 -20.36
N PHE A 18 1.71 7.28 -20.36
CA PHE A 18 2.97 6.57 -20.10
C PHE A 18 3.99 6.78 -21.22
N ILE A 19 3.53 6.75 -22.49
CA ILE A 19 4.36 7.02 -23.65
C ILE A 19 4.84 8.47 -23.61
N LEU A 20 3.97 9.42 -23.29
CA LEU A 20 4.34 10.83 -23.19
C LEU A 20 5.43 11.07 -22.13
N ILE A 21 5.27 10.48 -20.93
CA ILE A 21 6.27 10.57 -19.87
C ILE A 21 7.60 9.96 -20.32
N ALA A 22 7.58 8.81 -21.00
CA ALA A 22 8.78 8.17 -21.52
C ALA A 22 9.49 9.03 -22.57
N ILE A 23 8.73 9.65 -23.49
CA ILE A 23 9.28 10.56 -24.51
C ILE A 23 9.93 11.78 -23.85
N ILE A 24 9.23 12.44 -22.93
CA ILE A 24 9.76 13.59 -22.19
C ILE A 24 11.05 13.22 -21.47
N TYR A 25 11.08 12.04 -20.83
CA TYR A 25 12.28 11.55 -20.15
C TYR A 25 13.45 11.37 -21.11
N VAL A 26 13.24 10.69 -22.25
CA VAL A 26 14.29 10.40 -23.23
C VAL A 26 14.85 11.69 -23.86
N ILE A 27 13.98 12.64 -24.21
CA ILE A 27 14.39 13.94 -24.74
C ILE A 27 15.19 14.72 -23.68
N GLY A 28 14.68 14.84 -22.46
CA GLY A 28 15.36 15.56 -21.38
C GLY A 28 16.70 14.93 -21.01
N SER A 29 16.80 13.58 -21.02
CA SER A 29 18.07 12.87 -20.80
C SER A 29 19.08 13.15 -21.93
N ALA A 30 18.64 13.16 -23.20
CA ALA A 30 19.50 13.43 -24.34
C ALA A 30 20.02 14.90 -24.33
N GLU A 31 19.17 15.88 -24.08
CA GLU A 31 19.55 17.28 -24.00
C GLU A 31 20.56 17.54 -22.88
N ARG A 32 20.33 17.00 -21.68
CA ARG A 32 21.25 17.18 -20.55
C ARG A 32 22.61 16.54 -20.81
N ARG A 33 22.65 15.36 -21.42
CA ARG A 33 23.92 14.69 -21.77
C ARG A 33 24.67 15.41 -22.90
N ALA A 34 23.97 16.07 -23.81
CA ALA A 34 24.59 16.92 -24.82
C ALA A 34 25.29 18.12 -24.18
N ALA A 35 24.73 18.68 -23.09
CA ALA A 35 25.32 19.75 -22.33
C ALA A 35 26.42 19.29 -21.35
N ASN A 36 26.23 18.11 -20.72
CA ASN A 36 27.18 17.50 -19.77
C ASN A 36 27.18 15.98 -19.94
N PRO A 37 28.22 15.37 -20.55
CA PRO A 37 28.29 13.91 -20.77
C PRO A 37 28.26 13.08 -19.47
N ASP A 38 28.71 13.66 -18.33
CA ASP A 38 28.76 13.02 -17.01
C ASP A 38 27.53 13.34 -16.14
N ASP A 39 26.42 13.79 -16.73
CA ASP A 39 25.22 14.11 -15.97
C ASP A 39 24.58 12.86 -15.33
N LYS A 40 24.58 12.83 -13.99
CA LYS A 40 24.01 11.74 -13.20
C LYS A 40 22.53 11.91 -12.86
N LEU A 41 21.92 13.05 -13.18
CA LEU A 41 20.54 13.35 -12.78
C LEU A 41 19.49 12.70 -13.69
N LEU A 42 19.78 12.60 -14.99
CA LEU A 42 18.91 11.91 -15.95
C LEU A 42 19.71 10.86 -16.75
N PRO A 43 20.03 9.72 -16.16
CA PRO A 43 20.79 8.66 -16.82
C PRO A 43 20.04 8.13 -18.03
N PRO A 44 20.72 7.66 -19.08
CA PRO A 44 20.07 7.05 -20.22
C PRO A 44 19.43 5.71 -19.82
N VAL A 45 18.40 5.32 -20.55
CA VAL A 45 17.68 4.05 -20.30
C VAL A 45 18.61 2.85 -20.34
N SER A 46 19.63 2.87 -21.21
CA SER A 46 20.64 1.79 -21.32
C SER A 46 21.40 1.58 -20.01
N GLU A 47 21.84 2.66 -19.35
CA GLU A 47 22.55 2.61 -18.08
C GLU A 47 21.65 2.09 -16.94
N MET A 48 20.40 2.55 -16.90
CA MET A 48 19.42 2.04 -15.93
C MET A 48 19.14 0.55 -16.10
N VAL A 49 19.06 0.07 -17.35
CA VAL A 49 18.86 -1.36 -17.66
C VAL A 49 20.08 -2.18 -17.25
N GLU A 50 21.28 -1.70 -17.52
CA GLU A 50 22.53 -2.37 -17.13
C GLU A 50 22.67 -2.45 -15.62
N THR A 51 22.45 -1.33 -14.93
CA THR A 51 22.44 -1.29 -13.45
C THR A 51 21.38 -2.22 -12.87
N SER A 52 20.16 -2.23 -13.44
CA SER A 52 19.11 -3.14 -13.02
C SER A 52 19.49 -4.61 -13.18
N LYS A 53 20.08 -4.99 -14.32
CA LYS A 53 20.56 -6.36 -14.56
C LYS A 53 21.60 -6.77 -13.51
N ARG A 54 22.54 -5.88 -13.22
CA ARG A 54 23.56 -6.12 -12.19
C ARG A 54 22.93 -6.34 -10.82
N LEU A 55 21.99 -5.48 -10.40
CA LEU A 55 21.33 -5.58 -9.10
C LEU A 55 20.46 -6.84 -8.95
N VAL A 56 19.90 -7.34 -10.07
CA VAL A 56 19.04 -8.54 -10.09
C VAL A 56 19.87 -9.82 -10.16
N ALA A 57 20.94 -9.84 -10.99
CA ALA A 57 21.62 -11.06 -11.41
C ALA A 57 23.02 -11.24 -10.78
N GLU A 58 23.63 -10.19 -10.26
CA GLU A 58 24.97 -10.28 -9.67
C GLU A 58 24.90 -10.17 -8.14
N PRO A 59 25.56 -11.12 -7.43
CA PRO A 59 25.66 -11.01 -5.98
C PRO A 59 26.58 -9.85 -5.59
N ASP A 60 26.24 -9.18 -4.50
CA ASP A 60 27.11 -8.13 -3.93
C ASP A 60 28.42 -8.75 -3.46
N ARG A 61 29.52 -8.12 -3.84
CA ARG A 61 30.89 -8.57 -3.49
C ARG A 61 31.17 -8.62 -1.98
N ARG A 62 30.41 -7.90 -1.16
CA ARG A 62 30.59 -7.83 0.30
C ARG A 62 29.69 -8.82 1.05
N SER A 63 28.40 -8.87 0.71
CA SER A 63 27.42 -9.71 1.41
C SER A 63 27.21 -11.08 0.73
N GLY A 64 27.52 -11.20 -0.56
CA GLY A 64 27.19 -12.39 -1.35
C GLY A 64 25.72 -12.50 -1.73
N ASP A 65 24.88 -11.55 -1.31
CA ASP A 65 23.45 -11.57 -1.56
C ASP A 65 23.08 -10.81 -2.85
N TYR A 66 21.98 -11.19 -3.46
CA TYR A 66 21.37 -10.44 -4.55
C TYR A 66 20.61 -9.24 -3.97
N VAL A 67 21.19 -8.06 -4.11
CA VAL A 67 20.80 -6.83 -3.41
C VAL A 67 19.32 -6.50 -3.58
N LEU A 68 18.80 -6.51 -4.82
CA LEU A 68 17.40 -6.17 -5.09
C LEU A 68 16.43 -7.13 -4.40
N TRP A 69 16.75 -8.43 -4.40
CA TRP A 69 15.90 -9.45 -3.80
C TRP A 69 15.94 -9.42 -2.28
N ALA A 70 17.09 -9.17 -1.68
CA ALA A 70 17.24 -9.00 -0.24
C ALA A 70 16.46 -7.78 0.26
N ASP A 71 16.61 -6.63 -0.42
CA ASP A 71 15.87 -5.40 -0.11
C ASP A 71 14.35 -5.61 -0.29
N THR A 72 13.94 -6.27 -1.37
CA THR A 72 12.52 -6.59 -1.65
C THR A 72 11.93 -7.49 -0.57
N ALA A 73 12.61 -8.56 -0.22
CA ALA A 73 12.11 -9.51 0.79
C ALA A 73 11.97 -8.84 2.17
N ALA A 74 12.93 -8.03 2.58
CA ALA A 74 12.89 -7.29 3.83
C ALA A 74 11.71 -6.31 3.87
N SER A 75 11.54 -5.49 2.82
CA SER A 75 10.46 -4.51 2.73
C SER A 75 9.08 -5.18 2.64
N LEU A 76 8.91 -6.21 1.81
CA LEU A 76 7.63 -6.93 1.69
C LEU A 76 7.25 -7.66 2.99
N ARG A 77 8.21 -8.23 3.72
CA ARG A 77 7.95 -8.85 5.03
C ARG A 77 7.39 -7.83 6.02
N ARG A 78 8.03 -6.65 6.14
CA ARG A 78 7.56 -5.56 7.03
C ARG A 78 6.17 -5.09 6.62
N LEU A 79 5.95 -4.88 5.33
CA LEU A 79 4.67 -4.46 4.77
C LEU A 79 3.57 -5.49 5.05
N ALA A 80 3.82 -6.77 4.80
CA ALA A 80 2.86 -7.84 5.01
C ALA A 80 2.47 -7.99 6.49
N VAL A 81 3.44 -7.92 7.40
CA VAL A 81 3.17 -7.95 8.84
C VAL A 81 2.37 -6.72 9.27
N GLY A 82 2.78 -5.52 8.86
CA GLY A 82 2.09 -4.27 9.20
C GLY A 82 0.65 -4.24 8.68
N LEU A 83 0.44 -4.55 7.39
CA LEU A 83 -0.90 -4.59 6.79
C LEU A 83 -1.76 -5.74 7.36
N GLY A 84 -1.17 -6.91 7.63
CA GLY A 84 -1.87 -8.04 8.23
C GLY A 84 -2.41 -7.71 9.63
N ILE A 85 -1.58 -7.14 10.50
CA ILE A 85 -1.99 -6.68 11.83
C ILE A 85 -3.05 -5.57 11.71
N SER A 86 -2.85 -4.62 10.82
CA SER A 86 -3.81 -3.54 10.57
C SER A 86 -5.16 -4.07 10.09
N ALA A 87 -5.17 -5.04 9.19
CA ALA A 87 -6.39 -5.67 8.71
C ALA A 87 -7.17 -6.35 9.83
N LEU A 88 -6.48 -7.15 10.66
CA LEU A 88 -7.09 -7.88 11.76
C LEU A 88 -7.64 -6.92 12.84
N ALA A 89 -6.83 -5.94 13.24
CA ALA A 89 -7.23 -4.94 14.22
C ALA A 89 -8.41 -4.10 13.71
N SER A 90 -8.38 -3.69 12.45
CA SER A 90 -9.45 -2.90 11.84
C SER A 90 -10.75 -3.67 11.70
N LEU A 91 -10.65 -4.95 11.36
CA LEU A 91 -11.83 -5.81 11.28
C LEU A 91 -12.48 -5.99 12.65
N THR A 92 -11.70 -6.33 13.67
CA THR A 92 -12.23 -6.57 15.03
C THR A 92 -12.77 -5.31 15.68
N LEU A 93 -11.99 -4.23 15.69
CA LEU A 93 -12.40 -2.96 16.32
C LEU A 93 -13.45 -2.24 15.48
N GLY A 94 -13.34 -2.26 14.14
CA GLY A 94 -14.33 -1.64 13.27
C GLY A 94 -15.69 -2.29 13.35
N LEU A 95 -15.76 -3.63 13.43
CA LEU A 95 -17.01 -4.36 13.71
C LEU A 95 -17.58 -3.99 15.07
N ALA A 96 -16.76 -3.98 16.12
CA ALA A 96 -17.22 -3.65 17.48
C ALA A 96 -17.77 -2.23 17.55
N ILE A 97 -17.07 -1.24 16.99
CA ILE A 97 -17.49 0.17 16.98
C ILE A 97 -18.75 0.37 16.13
N GLY A 98 -18.86 -0.29 14.99
CA GLY A 98 -20.01 -0.14 14.09
C GLY A 98 -21.27 -0.85 14.56
N LEU A 99 -21.14 -2.03 15.22
CA LEU A 99 -22.27 -2.83 15.70
C LEU A 99 -22.76 -2.45 17.08
N LEU A 100 -21.85 -2.12 17.99
CA LEU A 100 -22.19 -1.92 19.40
C LEU A 100 -22.30 -0.42 19.69
N PRO A 101 -23.51 0.11 20.04
CA PRO A 101 -23.70 1.53 20.32
C PRO A 101 -22.76 2.06 21.41
N VAL A 102 -22.49 1.25 22.44
CA VAL A 102 -21.59 1.60 23.55
C VAL A 102 -20.15 1.74 23.05
N ALA A 103 -19.68 0.82 22.21
CA ALA A 103 -18.33 0.90 21.63
C ALA A 103 -18.23 2.08 20.65
N GLY A 104 -19.26 2.33 19.86
CA GLY A 104 -19.34 3.48 18.95
C GLY A 104 -19.28 4.80 19.68
N ALA A 105 -20.05 4.96 20.76
CA ALA A 105 -20.05 6.17 21.59
C ALA A 105 -18.71 6.39 22.33
N GLY A 106 -18.07 5.32 22.80
CA GLY A 106 -16.81 5.40 23.54
C GLY A 106 -15.58 5.59 22.64
N PHE A 107 -15.44 4.78 21.61
CA PHE A 107 -14.22 4.71 20.80
C PHE A 107 -14.31 5.39 19.44
N GLY A 108 -15.53 5.70 18.96
CA GLY A 108 -15.69 6.31 17.63
C GLY A 108 -14.97 7.65 17.48
N THR A 109 -15.12 8.54 18.46
CA THR A 109 -14.43 9.84 18.50
C THR A 109 -12.91 9.66 18.63
N LEU A 110 -12.45 8.74 19.47
CA LEU A 110 -11.03 8.45 19.64
C LEU A 110 -10.39 8.01 18.33
N VAL A 111 -11.00 7.05 17.63
CA VAL A 111 -10.52 6.55 16.34
C VAL A 111 -10.53 7.66 15.28
N ALA A 112 -11.57 8.50 15.27
CA ALA A 112 -11.62 9.64 14.35
C ALA A 112 -10.46 10.61 14.58
N VAL A 113 -10.12 10.93 15.82
CA VAL A 113 -8.97 11.79 16.17
C VAL A 113 -7.65 11.10 15.80
N LEU A 114 -7.47 9.81 16.15
CA LEU A 114 -6.26 9.06 15.85
C LEU A 114 -6.02 8.95 14.33
N SER A 115 -7.08 8.86 13.53
CA SER A 115 -6.96 8.81 12.07
C SER A 115 -6.49 10.12 11.44
N MET A 116 -6.47 11.22 12.17
CA MET A 116 -5.99 12.53 11.71
C MET A 116 -4.51 12.78 12.06
N ILE A 117 -3.92 11.95 12.92
CA ILE A 117 -2.50 12.08 13.28
C ILE A 117 -1.65 11.75 12.04
N PRO A 118 -0.75 12.64 11.59
CA PRO A 118 0.16 12.33 10.49
C PRO A 118 1.19 11.28 10.92
N PRO A 119 1.16 10.05 10.36
CA PRO A 119 2.00 8.95 10.85
C PRO A 119 3.50 9.25 10.78
N MET A 120 3.92 10.00 9.76
CA MET A 120 5.31 10.40 9.56
C MET A 120 5.86 11.26 10.71
N ALA A 121 5.01 12.07 11.35
CA ALA A 121 5.40 12.87 12.50
C ALA A 121 5.67 12.02 13.75
N MET A 122 5.16 10.79 13.79
CA MET A 122 5.38 9.84 14.88
C MET A 122 6.74 9.11 14.78
N LEU A 123 7.43 9.17 13.63
CA LEU A 123 8.69 8.46 13.41
C LEU A 123 9.74 8.68 14.52
N PRO A 124 10.07 9.92 14.92
CA PRO A 124 11.06 10.16 15.97
C PRO A 124 10.64 9.52 17.31
N ILE A 125 9.36 9.59 17.63
CA ILE A 125 8.81 9.01 18.88
C ILE A 125 8.95 7.49 18.84
N LEU A 126 8.61 6.86 17.70
CA LEU A 126 8.71 5.41 17.54
C LEU A 126 10.17 4.93 17.65
N PHE A 127 11.12 5.68 17.12
CA PHE A 127 12.53 5.34 17.25
C PHE A 127 13.06 5.49 18.68
N ILE A 128 12.55 6.45 19.45
CA ILE A 128 12.89 6.61 20.86
C ILE A 128 12.29 5.46 21.69
N VAL A 129 11.04 5.08 21.42
CA VAL A 129 10.32 4.08 22.22
C VAL A 129 10.74 2.65 21.87
N PHE A 130 10.81 2.33 20.57
CA PHE A 130 11.04 0.97 20.07
C PHE A 130 12.45 0.73 19.53
N GLY A 131 13.29 1.77 19.51
CA GLY A 131 14.62 1.72 18.90
C GLY A 131 14.58 1.74 17.36
N LEU A 132 15.77 1.68 16.75
CA LEU A 132 15.93 1.71 15.29
C LEU A 132 15.71 0.33 14.61
N GLY A 133 15.16 -0.62 15.35
CA GLY A 133 14.97 -2.01 14.89
C GLY A 133 13.81 -2.21 13.92
N GLU A 134 13.44 -3.48 13.72
CA GLU A 134 12.33 -3.88 12.83
C GLU A 134 10.96 -3.44 13.36
N LEU A 135 10.81 -3.42 14.71
CA LEU A 135 9.54 -3.16 15.35
C LEU A 135 9.01 -1.74 15.04
N SER A 136 9.88 -0.71 15.13
CA SER A 136 9.49 0.68 14.86
C SER A 136 8.96 0.88 13.43
N LYS A 137 9.55 0.20 12.44
CA LYS A 137 9.14 0.25 11.04
C LYS A 137 7.74 -0.35 10.83
N VAL A 138 7.51 -1.53 11.42
CA VAL A 138 6.21 -2.23 11.35
C VAL A 138 5.13 -1.45 12.11
N VAL A 139 5.45 -0.94 13.31
CA VAL A 139 4.51 -0.14 14.12
C VAL A 139 4.11 1.15 13.41
N LEU A 140 5.02 1.78 12.64
CA LEU A 140 4.67 2.95 11.84
C LEU A 140 3.58 2.64 10.81
N ILE A 141 3.69 1.51 10.11
CA ILE A 141 2.67 1.06 9.16
C ILE A 141 1.34 0.84 9.90
N ILE A 142 1.37 0.16 11.05
CA ILE A 142 0.18 -0.13 11.85
C ILE A 142 -0.50 1.18 12.29
N ILE A 143 0.24 2.12 12.86
CA ILE A 143 -0.31 3.41 13.31
C ILE A 143 -0.88 4.21 12.14
N GLY A 144 -0.23 4.17 10.98
CA GLY A 144 -0.67 4.91 9.80
C GLY A 144 -1.91 4.32 9.12
N VAL A 145 -2.05 3.00 9.12
CA VAL A 145 -3.09 2.30 8.37
C VAL A 145 -4.31 1.96 9.23
N THR A 146 -4.08 1.47 10.46
CA THR A 146 -5.14 0.90 11.30
C THR A 146 -6.27 1.87 11.62
N PRO A 147 -6.04 3.12 12.09
CA PRO A 147 -7.13 4.02 12.43
C PRO A 147 -8.01 4.38 11.24
N MET A 148 -7.41 4.54 10.06
CA MET A 148 -8.14 4.82 8.82
C MET A 148 -9.04 3.65 8.43
N LEU A 149 -8.53 2.42 8.48
CA LEU A 149 -9.30 1.22 8.19
C LEU A 149 -10.39 0.95 9.23
N ILE A 150 -10.12 1.16 10.53
CA ILE A 150 -11.14 1.03 11.59
C ILE A 150 -12.31 1.97 11.29
N ARG A 151 -12.00 3.23 10.97
CA ARG A 151 -13.02 4.23 10.64
C ARG A 151 -13.84 3.83 9.40
N ASP A 152 -13.17 3.38 8.35
CA ASP A 152 -13.83 2.93 7.11
C ASP A 152 -14.76 1.73 7.39
N ILE A 153 -14.29 0.73 8.09
CA ILE A 153 -15.08 -0.46 8.46
C ILE A 153 -16.24 -0.09 9.40
N SER A 154 -16.01 0.73 10.42
CA SER A 154 -17.06 1.11 11.37
C SER A 154 -18.19 1.90 10.71
N LEU A 155 -17.88 2.78 9.77
CA LEU A 155 -18.87 3.53 8.99
C LEU A 155 -19.68 2.61 8.07
N GLU A 156 -19.03 1.65 7.41
CA GLU A 156 -19.70 0.67 6.55
C GLU A 156 -20.67 -0.19 7.36
N VAL A 157 -20.23 -0.69 8.53
CA VAL A 157 -21.09 -1.47 9.45
C VAL A 157 -22.28 -0.65 9.94
N ALA A 158 -22.06 0.60 10.35
CA ALA A 158 -23.12 1.50 10.82
C ALA A 158 -24.11 1.86 9.71
N GLY A 159 -23.66 1.87 8.44
CA GLY A 159 -24.48 2.14 7.26
C GLY A 159 -25.32 0.94 6.79
N MET A 160 -25.15 -0.25 7.37
CA MET A 160 -25.91 -1.43 6.96
C MET A 160 -27.42 -1.28 7.24
N PRO A 161 -28.30 -1.83 6.36
CA PRO A 161 -29.74 -1.80 6.56
C PRO A 161 -30.14 -2.47 7.88
N ARG A 162 -30.78 -1.73 8.78
CA ARG A 162 -31.19 -2.22 10.10
C ARG A 162 -32.16 -3.41 10.02
N GLU A 163 -32.94 -3.49 8.95
CA GLU A 163 -33.88 -4.58 8.68
C GLU A 163 -33.20 -5.94 8.66
N GLN A 164 -31.97 -6.02 8.13
CA GLN A 164 -31.20 -7.27 8.11
C GLN A 164 -30.82 -7.72 9.50
N LEU A 165 -30.42 -6.78 10.36
CA LEU A 165 -30.04 -7.05 11.74
C LEU A 165 -31.26 -7.46 12.58
N ILE A 166 -32.37 -6.73 12.42
CA ILE A 166 -33.66 -7.01 13.11
C ILE A 166 -34.18 -8.38 12.70
N LYS A 167 -34.19 -8.71 11.40
CA LYS A 167 -34.59 -10.04 10.92
C LYS A 167 -33.77 -11.18 11.54
N ALA A 168 -32.45 -11.02 11.60
CA ALA A 168 -31.60 -12.04 12.21
C ALA A 168 -31.92 -12.22 13.71
N GLN A 169 -32.16 -11.11 14.44
CA GLN A 169 -32.53 -11.14 15.86
C GLN A 169 -33.91 -11.74 16.09
N THR A 170 -34.92 -11.45 15.25
CA THR A 170 -36.26 -12.05 15.34
C THR A 170 -36.24 -13.55 15.08
N LEU A 171 -35.26 -14.05 14.32
CA LEU A 171 -35.00 -15.47 14.10
C LEU A 171 -34.18 -16.11 15.26
N GLY A 172 -33.95 -15.37 16.36
CA GLY A 172 -33.24 -15.89 17.55
C GLY A 172 -31.72 -15.80 17.47
N ALA A 173 -31.13 -15.06 16.49
CA ALA A 173 -29.69 -14.92 16.42
C ALA A 173 -29.17 -14.04 17.57
N SER A 174 -28.15 -14.51 18.27
CA SER A 174 -27.40 -13.70 19.25
C SER A 174 -26.58 -12.63 18.55
N THR A 175 -26.19 -11.57 19.29
CA THR A 175 -25.33 -10.49 18.76
C THR A 175 -24.05 -11.04 18.12
N TRP A 176 -23.44 -12.05 18.69
CA TRP A 176 -22.28 -12.72 18.14
C TRP A 176 -22.57 -13.42 16.80
N GLN A 177 -23.70 -14.12 16.70
CA GLN A 177 -24.12 -14.77 15.47
C GLN A 177 -24.42 -13.74 14.37
N VAL A 178 -25.06 -12.62 14.72
CA VAL A 178 -25.27 -11.49 13.80
C VAL A 178 -23.92 -10.95 13.32
N ALA A 179 -22.96 -10.69 14.21
CA ALA A 179 -21.65 -10.18 13.85
C ALA A 179 -20.92 -11.11 12.86
N ILE A 180 -20.85 -12.42 13.16
CA ILE A 180 -20.04 -13.37 12.40
C ILE A 180 -20.73 -13.89 11.13
N ARG A 181 -22.06 -14.12 11.19
CA ARG A 181 -22.77 -14.75 10.08
C ARG A 181 -23.47 -13.77 9.13
N VAL A 182 -23.76 -12.56 9.60
CA VAL A 182 -24.47 -11.55 8.79
C VAL A 182 -23.55 -10.42 8.39
N VAL A 183 -22.86 -9.80 9.36
CA VAL A 183 -22.10 -8.58 9.12
C VAL A 183 -20.71 -8.88 8.55
N LEU A 184 -19.96 -9.79 9.18
CA LEU A 184 -18.58 -10.10 8.78
C LEU A 184 -18.46 -10.48 7.29
N PRO A 185 -19.28 -11.38 6.70
CA PRO A 185 -19.15 -11.73 5.29
C PRO A 185 -19.42 -10.55 4.34
N GLN A 186 -20.28 -9.60 4.74
CA GLN A 186 -20.60 -8.42 3.95
C GLN A 186 -19.49 -7.36 4.03
N ILE A 187 -18.77 -7.30 5.16
CA ILE A 187 -17.68 -6.33 5.39
C ILE A 187 -16.33 -6.80 4.81
N MET A 188 -16.11 -8.09 4.66
CA MET A 188 -14.85 -8.62 4.12
C MET A 188 -14.45 -8.04 2.74
N PRO A 189 -15.37 -7.90 1.77
CA PRO A 189 -15.04 -7.23 0.51
C PRO A 189 -14.65 -5.75 0.70
N ARG A 190 -15.25 -5.06 1.67
CA ARG A 190 -14.91 -3.68 2.00
C ARG A 190 -13.51 -3.57 2.58
N LEU A 191 -13.14 -4.49 3.50
CA LEU A 191 -11.78 -4.56 4.05
C LEU A 191 -10.74 -4.71 2.94
N ILE A 192 -10.97 -5.61 1.97
CA ILE A 192 -10.07 -5.77 0.83
C ILE A 192 -9.95 -4.48 0.01
N LYS A 193 -11.06 -3.81 -0.27
CA LYS A 193 -11.05 -2.51 -0.97
C LYS A 193 -10.29 -1.45 -0.17
N GLY A 194 -10.49 -1.40 1.14
CA GLY A 194 -9.77 -0.51 2.05
C GLY A 194 -8.26 -0.79 2.06
N LEU A 195 -7.85 -2.05 2.18
CA LEU A 195 -6.44 -2.45 2.12
C LEU A 195 -5.77 -2.04 0.79
N ARG A 196 -6.46 -2.19 -0.34
CA ARG A 196 -5.96 -1.75 -1.64
C ARG A 196 -5.68 -0.25 -1.67
N LEU A 197 -6.56 0.57 -1.09
CA LEU A 197 -6.36 2.02 -0.98
C LEU A 197 -5.19 2.36 -0.05
N MET A 198 -4.88 1.50 0.91
CA MET A 198 -3.77 1.71 1.85
C MET A 198 -2.42 1.21 1.36
N ILE A 199 -2.31 0.51 0.22
CA ILE A 199 -1.02 0.04 -0.31
C ILE A 199 -0.05 1.21 -0.52
N GLY A 200 -0.48 2.27 -1.22
CA GLY A 200 0.36 3.45 -1.47
C GLY A 200 0.84 4.14 -0.20
N PRO A 201 -0.06 4.56 0.70
CA PRO A 201 0.31 5.09 2.01
C PRO A 201 1.24 4.16 2.82
N ALA A 202 0.98 2.85 2.83
CA ALA A 202 1.80 1.89 3.56
C ALA A 202 3.24 1.81 3.02
N PHE A 203 3.42 1.82 1.69
CA PHE A 203 4.75 1.94 1.08
C PHE A 203 5.42 3.27 1.45
N LEU A 204 4.70 4.38 1.46
CA LEU A 204 5.25 5.67 1.87
C LEU A 204 5.80 5.60 3.31
N PHE A 205 5.02 5.05 4.25
CA PHE A 205 5.45 4.91 5.65
C PHE A 205 6.67 3.98 5.76
N LEU A 206 6.62 2.85 5.08
CA LEU A 206 7.72 1.87 5.07
C LEU A 206 9.02 2.46 4.54
N ILE A 207 9.00 3.06 3.34
CA ILE A 207 10.18 3.64 2.69
C ILE A 207 10.79 4.73 3.56
N SER A 208 9.96 5.55 4.20
CA SER A 208 10.42 6.62 5.07
C SER A 208 11.09 6.09 6.35
N ALA A 209 10.54 5.05 6.95
CA ALA A 209 11.15 4.41 8.11
C ALA A 209 12.49 3.72 7.74
N GLU A 210 12.52 3.02 6.61
CA GLU A 210 13.72 2.36 6.10
C GLU A 210 14.83 3.35 5.73
N ALA A 211 14.46 4.52 5.23
CA ALA A 211 15.40 5.58 4.86
C ALA A 211 16.25 6.08 6.04
N ILE A 212 15.69 6.04 7.25
CA ILE A 212 16.33 6.60 8.45
C ILE A 212 17.01 5.51 9.28
N ALA A 213 16.39 4.35 9.41
CA ALA A 213 16.75 3.37 10.42
C ALA A 213 16.79 1.94 9.89
N SER A 214 17.48 1.71 8.77
CA SER A 214 17.58 0.35 8.21
C SER A 214 18.95 0.10 7.62
N ASP A 215 19.35 -1.19 7.60
CA ASP A 215 20.56 -1.68 6.93
C ASP A 215 20.21 -2.45 5.64
N VAL A 216 18.93 -2.77 5.43
CA VAL A 216 18.40 -3.48 4.27
C VAL A 216 16.96 -3.06 4.01
N GLY A 217 16.58 -2.93 2.75
CA GLY A 217 15.24 -2.57 2.31
C GLY A 217 15.24 -1.59 1.15
N LEU A 218 14.11 -1.51 0.46
CA LEU A 218 13.94 -0.68 -0.74
C LEU A 218 14.15 0.80 -0.45
N GLY A 219 13.59 1.29 0.67
CA GLY A 219 13.77 2.66 1.13
C GLY A 219 15.22 2.95 1.54
N TYR A 220 15.84 2.03 2.28
CA TYR A 220 17.24 2.15 2.66
C TYR A 220 18.16 2.32 1.44
N ARG A 221 17.99 1.48 0.41
CA ARG A 221 18.83 1.54 -0.80
C ARG A 221 18.72 2.87 -1.51
N ILE A 222 17.50 3.35 -1.74
CA ILE A 222 17.25 4.65 -2.38
C ILE A 222 17.97 5.78 -1.62
N PHE A 223 17.85 5.82 -0.30
CA PHE A 223 18.46 6.86 0.51
C PHE A 223 19.98 6.72 0.67
N LEU A 224 20.51 5.50 0.63
CA LEU A 224 21.93 5.23 0.63
C LEU A 224 22.61 5.81 -0.61
N VAL A 225 22.06 5.49 -1.81
CA VAL A 225 22.66 5.89 -3.09
C VAL A 225 22.38 7.35 -3.46
N ARG A 226 21.39 8.00 -2.81
CA ARG A 226 21.10 9.42 -2.98
C ARG A 226 22.31 10.31 -2.74
N ARG A 227 23.17 9.93 -1.81
CA ARG A 227 24.41 10.69 -1.46
C ARG A 227 25.36 10.80 -2.66
N TYR A 228 25.31 9.87 -3.58
CA TYR A 228 26.15 9.78 -4.77
C TYR A 228 25.45 10.26 -6.05
N LEU A 229 24.20 10.75 -5.92
CA LEU A 229 23.33 11.11 -7.05
C LEU A 229 23.14 9.98 -8.08
N SER A 230 23.19 8.72 -7.62
CA SER A 230 23.06 7.53 -8.48
C SER A 230 21.60 7.33 -8.91
N MET A 231 21.13 8.19 -9.82
CA MET A 231 19.77 8.09 -10.35
C MET A 231 19.55 6.85 -11.22
N ASP A 232 20.62 6.28 -11.76
CA ASP A 232 20.65 4.97 -12.44
C ASP A 232 20.20 3.81 -11.57
N VAL A 233 20.32 3.93 -10.22
CA VAL A 233 19.79 2.98 -9.24
C VAL A 233 18.43 3.43 -8.71
N ILE A 234 18.28 4.72 -8.36
CA ILE A 234 17.07 5.25 -7.72
C ILE A 234 15.83 5.05 -8.61
N LEU A 235 15.92 5.43 -9.89
CA LEU A 235 14.78 5.35 -10.80
C LEU A 235 14.29 3.90 -11.03
N PRO A 236 15.16 2.90 -11.28
CA PRO A 236 14.75 1.50 -11.29
C PRO A 236 14.12 1.01 -9.99
N TYR A 237 14.64 1.42 -8.82
CA TYR A 237 14.04 1.05 -7.53
C TYR A 237 12.64 1.64 -7.36
N VAL A 238 12.42 2.90 -7.76
CA VAL A 238 11.09 3.53 -7.73
C VAL A 238 10.12 2.82 -8.68
N ALA A 239 10.58 2.47 -9.90
CA ALA A 239 9.79 1.69 -10.84
C ALA A 239 9.46 0.29 -10.28
N TRP A 240 10.43 -0.37 -9.62
CA TRP A 240 10.24 -1.66 -8.96
C TRP A 240 9.23 -1.60 -7.83
N ILE A 241 9.31 -0.58 -6.94
CA ILE A 241 8.35 -0.36 -5.86
C ILE A 241 6.94 -0.15 -6.44
N THR A 242 6.81 0.64 -7.50
CA THR A 242 5.54 0.87 -8.19
C THR A 242 4.97 -0.42 -8.77
N LEU A 243 5.82 -1.26 -9.37
CA LEU A 243 5.43 -2.58 -9.88
C LEU A 243 4.97 -3.49 -8.73
N LEU A 244 5.71 -3.54 -7.61
CA LEU A 244 5.32 -4.32 -6.43
C LEU A 244 3.98 -3.87 -5.86
N ALA A 245 3.77 -2.56 -5.73
CA ALA A 245 2.48 -2.00 -5.28
C ALA A 245 1.33 -2.40 -6.21
N TYR A 246 1.55 -2.33 -7.52
CA TYR A 246 0.57 -2.76 -8.52
C TYR A 246 0.29 -4.26 -8.46
N LEU A 247 1.31 -5.10 -8.31
CA LEU A 247 1.15 -6.55 -8.16
C LEU A 247 0.40 -6.92 -6.88
N LEU A 248 0.65 -6.22 -5.77
CA LEU A 248 -0.11 -6.39 -4.53
C LEU A 248 -1.57 -5.98 -4.70
N ASP A 249 -1.84 -4.87 -5.39
CA ASP A 249 -3.22 -4.45 -5.72
C ASP A 249 -3.93 -5.51 -6.55
N LEU A 250 -3.29 -6.03 -7.60
CA LEU A 250 -3.84 -7.12 -8.43
C LEU A 250 -4.08 -8.39 -7.60
N ALA A 251 -3.16 -8.75 -6.70
CA ALA A 251 -3.33 -9.91 -5.84
C ALA A 251 -4.56 -9.76 -4.93
N LEU A 252 -4.76 -8.57 -4.32
CA LEU A 252 -5.94 -8.30 -3.50
C LEU A 252 -7.22 -8.29 -4.33
N VAL A 253 -7.20 -7.77 -5.56
CA VAL A 253 -8.35 -7.89 -6.50
C VAL A 253 -8.67 -9.34 -6.80
N PHE A 254 -7.66 -10.14 -7.11
CA PHE A 254 -7.83 -11.56 -7.40
C PHE A 254 -8.42 -12.32 -6.21
N ILE A 255 -7.87 -12.10 -5.01
CA ILE A 255 -8.37 -12.67 -3.76
C ILE A 255 -9.83 -12.24 -3.53
N GLY A 256 -10.14 -10.95 -3.67
CA GLY A 256 -11.48 -10.42 -3.50
C GLY A 256 -12.48 -11.04 -4.44
N ARG A 257 -12.18 -11.12 -5.73
CA ARG A 257 -13.05 -11.74 -6.75
C ARG A 257 -13.25 -13.23 -6.52
N ARG A 258 -12.22 -13.92 -6.06
CA ARG A 258 -12.29 -15.37 -5.83
C ARG A 258 -13.02 -15.73 -4.55
N ALA A 259 -12.81 -14.96 -3.47
CA ALA A 259 -13.40 -15.21 -2.16
C ALA A 259 -14.84 -14.65 -2.04
N PHE A 260 -15.13 -13.52 -2.72
CA PHE A 260 -16.40 -12.80 -2.59
C PHE A 260 -16.97 -12.43 -3.98
N PRO A 261 -17.34 -13.41 -4.84
CA PRO A 261 -17.81 -13.15 -6.21
C PRO A 261 -18.96 -12.16 -6.25
N TRP A 262 -19.92 -12.30 -5.35
CA TRP A 262 -21.13 -11.46 -5.27
C TRP A 262 -20.84 -9.96 -5.09
N ALA A 263 -19.71 -9.59 -4.53
CA ALA A 263 -19.33 -8.18 -4.30
C ALA A 263 -18.64 -7.55 -5.51
N TYR A 264 -18.31 -8.34 -6.54
CA TYR A 264 -17.59 -7.93 -7.75
C TYR A 264 -18.36 -8.20 -9.04
N GLU A 265 -19.58 -8.77 -8.95
CA GLU A 265 -20.46 -8.87 -10.11
C GLU A 265 -20.82 -7.46 -10.60
N PRO A 266 -20.78 -7.18 -11.93
CA PRO A 266 -21.30 -5.94 -12.46
C PRO A 266 -22.80 -5.91 -12.12
N GLU A 267 -23.27 -4.83 -11.50
CA GLU A 267 -24.71 -4.58 -11.42
C GLU A 267 -25.28 -4.77 -12.83
N ALA A 268 -26.16 -5.75 -12.97
CA ALA A 268 -26.90 -5.99 -14.22
C ALA A 268 -27.68 -4.69 -14.53
N ARG A 269 -27.14 -3.92 -15.52
CA ARG A 269 -27.80 -2.73 -16.06
C ARG A 269 -28.94 -3.13 -16.96
#